data_54c347ebdc688880cb01b611272e931a
#
_entry.id   54c347ebdc688880cb01b611272e931a
#
_cell.length_a   1.000
_cell.length_b   1.000
_cell.length_c   1.000
_cell.angle_alpha   90.00
_cell.angle_beta   90.00
_cell.angle_gamma   90.00
#
_symmetry.space_group_name_H-M   'P 1'
#
loop_
_entity.id
_entity.type
_entity.pdbx_description
1 polymer ?
#
loop_
_entity_poly.entity_id
_entity_poly.type
_entity_poly.pdbx_seq_one_letter_code
_entity_poly.pdbx_strand_id
1 'polypeptide(L)'
;MLRLCVCISLIALLAGCGGGSSSAAPAPGTTVAVSGQITFDRVPAVAGQGLVYAQTVVQPARGVTVELLQSDSVIASTTTDATGNYSFGNVPASTDVSIRVRAEMLRVGTPSWSFRVVDNVNGEALYTLAGAVFNTGTANVTRNLHAASGWGGAAYTATRSAAPFAILDVAYDAVQLVLTAQPLTVFPALRFHWSPANVPVDGTAPGEIGSSQFKPSIGILLVGAADQDTDEYDRHVIAHELGHYLEYAFSRSDSIGGPHALSDQLDMRLAFGEAWGTAFAAMATGDAVYKDTFGAGQRQSFSVDVEQRPSRTNPNPGWFNEESLQSLLFDLYDHGRDVPPTTAPLIVDDLALGFGPIWQAFTTEQRTTRALTSVFPFVDALRVARPGDQPLIDNLTTSQRIAAVTDAYGTGQTNFGLPTKRTLLEVSQDFNTVYSSMAVGATLQNVCSLDDYTSALTGAENKLASRRFVRFTVTNPGQHTITVRARAPINAPADPDVVLHRGNEPRLVSEDAAAPSCAISTPTACVETFSPTLSVGEHVLELYEWTNTNALDDAEPPIGRTCFDVTVTRP
;
A
#
# COMPACT_ATOMS: atom_id res chain seq x y z
N MET A 1 -19.57 58.07 8.93
CA MET A 1 -20.86 58.67 9.41
C MET A 1 -21.61 57.52 10.06
N LEU A 2 -21.41 57.29 11.30
CA LEU A 2 -21.98 57.80 12.54
C LEU A 2 -23.51 57.71 12.54
N ARG A 3 -24.07 56.75 13.29
CA ARG A 3 -25.13 57.01 14.27
C ARG A 3 -25.34 55.86 15.25
N LEU A 4 -24.98 56.15 16.46
CA LEU A 4 -25.19 55.51 17.74
C LEU A 4 -26.69 55.69 18.10
N CYS A 5 -27.40 54.65 18.56
CA CYS A 5 -28.64 54.77 19.30
C CYS A 5 -28.52 53.97 20.59
N VAL A 6 -28.44 54.75 21.66
CA VAL A 6 -28.54 54.31 23.05
C VAL A 6 -30.03 54.30 23.39
N CYS A 7 -30.56 53.20 23.93
CA CYS A 7 -31.84 53.17 24.64
C CYS A 7 -31.62 52.76 26.09
N ILE A 8 -31.80 53.71 26.96
CA ILE A 8 -31.91 53.57 28.42
C ILE A 8 -33.34 53.14 28.72
N SER A 9 -33.56 52.09 29.47
CA SER A 9 -34.85 51.75 30.05
C SER A 9 -34.72 51.41 31.53
N LEU A 10 -35.53 52.05 32.26
CA LEU A 10 -35.70 52.21 33.68
C LEU A 10 -35.92 50.89 34.45
N ILE A 11 -35.26 50.79 35.60
CA ILE A 11 -35.45 49.78 36.64
C ILE A 11 -36.70 50.10 37.46
N ALA A 12 -37.59 49.14 37.56
CA ALA A 12 -38.65 49.15 38.61
C ALA A 12 -38.31 48.02 39.60
N LEU A 13 -37.99 48.43 40.84
CA LEU A 13 -37.86 47.50 41.96
C LEU A 13 -39.25 47.10 42.44
N LEU A 14 -39.60 45.85 42.43
CA LEU A 14 -40.65 45.23 43.22
C LEU A 14 -40.04 44.25 44.20
N ALA A 15 -40.05 44.62 45.48
CA ALA A 15 -39.69 43.70 46.56
C ALA A 15 -40.81 42.69 46.77
N GLY A 16 -40.61 41.45 46.46
CA GLY A 16 -41.46 40.33 46.78
C GLY A 16 -40.71 39.37 47.73
N CYS A 17 -41.03 39.39 49.02
CA CYS A 17 -40.72 38.36 49.98
C CYS A 17 -41.39 37.04 49.58
N GLY A 18 -40.69 36.09 49.01
CA GLY A 18 -41.15 34.74 48.85
C GLY A 18 -40.02 33.82 49.30
N GLY A 19 -40.19 33.13 50.42
CA GLY A 19 -39.27 32.10 50.91
C GLY A 19 -39.20 30.94 49.95
N GLY A 20 -38.20 30.92 49.08
CA GLY A 20 -37.83 29.80 48.24
C GLY A 20 -36.68 29.06 48.91
N SER A 21 -36.94 27.83 49.32
CA SER A 21 -35.94 26.88 49.68
C SER A 21 -34.94 26.77 48.52
N SER A 22 -33.76 27.35 48.66
CA SER A 22 -32.65 27.10 47.79
C SER A 22 -32.30 25.62 47.91
N SER A 23 -32.68 24.81 46.91
CA SER A 23 -32.07 23.52 46.72
C SER A 23 -30.58 23.78 46.45
N ALA A 24 -29.78 23.56 47.47
CA ALA A 24 -28.33 23.54 47.31
C ALA A 24 -28.00 22.61 46.12
N ALA A 25 -27.17 23.06 45.20
CA ALA A 25 -26.60 22.17 44.20
C ALA A 25 -26.01 20.96 44.94
N PRO A 26 -26.26 19.73 44.45
CA PRO A 26 -25.72 18.55 45.09
C PRO A 26 -24.22 18.77 45.28
N ALA A 27 -23.73 18.47 46.48
CA ALA A 27 -22.29 18.49 46.78
C ALA A 27 -21.58 17.66 45.74
N PRO A 28 -20.41 18.10 45.23
CA PRO A 28 -19.63 17.28 44.30
C PRO A 28 -19.48 15.87 44.88
N GLY A 29 -20.04 14.86 44.20
CA GLY A 29 -19.96 13.47 44.65
C GLY A 29 -18.47 13.10 44.76
N THR A 30 -18.11 12.24 45.71
CA THR A 30 -16.75 11.68 45.82
C THR A 30 -16.41 10.99 44.50
N THR A 31 -15.23 11.29 43.97
CA THR A 31 -14.71 10.68 42.74
C THR A 31 -13.46 9.87 43.03
N VAL A 32 -13.20 8.89 42.18
CA VAL A 32 -12.00 8.05 42.20
C VAL A 32 -11.37 8.01 40.81
N ALA A 33 -10.11 7.57 40.73
CA ALA A 33 -9.48 7.27 39.44
C ALA A 33 -9.68 5.77 39.14
N VAL A 34 -9.97 5.49 37.85
CA VAL A 34 -9.98 4.15 37.28
C VAL A 34 -8.86 4.06 36.26
N SER A 35 -7.88 3.18 36.47
CA SER A 35 -6.75 3.02 35.58
C SER A 35 -6.46 1.55 35.32
N GLY A 36 -5.59 1.24 34.37
CA GLY A 36 -5.16 -0.12 34.08
C GLY A 36 -4.29 -0.21 32.84
N GLN A 37 -4.00 -1.43 32.44
CA GLN A 37 -3.24 -1.75 31.26
C GLN A 37 -4.06 -2.67 30.36
N ILE A 38 -4.00 -2.41 29.08
CA ILE A 38 -4.58 -3.26 28.02
C ILE A 38 -3.44 -3.97 27.33
N THR A 39 -3.55 -5.31 27.26
CA THR A 39 -2.55 -6.17 26.64
C THR A 39 -3.21 -7.17 25.69
N PHE A 40 -2.42 -7.75 24.79
CA PHE A 40 -2.85 -8.80 23.90
C PHE A 40 -1.77 -9.86 23.72
N ASP A 41 -2.19 -11.06 23.32
CA ASP A 41 -1.29 -12.13 22.90
C ASP A 41 -0.73 -11.84 21.52
N ARG A 42 0.58 -11.82 21.39
CA ARG A 42 1.28 -11.78 20.13
C ARG A 42 1.92 -13.12 19.86
N VAL A 43 1.47 -13.81 18.81
CA VAL A 43 2.08 -15.05 18.33
C VAL A 43 3.17 -14.68 17.31
N PRO A 44 4.44 -15.09 17.53
CA PRO A 44 5.50 -14.76 16.58
C PRO A 44 5.43 -15.65 15.32
N ALA A 45 5.56 -15.02 14.15
CA ALA A 45 5.87 -15.68 12.90
C ALA A 45 7.39 -15.90 12.80
N VAL A 46 7.82 -17.14 12.55
CA VAL A 46 9.23 -17.54 12.48
C VAL A 46 9.51 -18.17 11.12
N ALA A 47 10.53 -17.65 10.42
CA ALA A 47 10.91 -18.15 9.10
C ALA A 47 11.15 -19.66 9.12
N GLY A 48 10.52 -20.39 8.19
CA GLY A 48 10.59 -21.84 8.06
C GLY A 48 9.80 -22.64 9.13
N GLN A 49 9.09 -21.95 10.06
CA GLN A 49 8.32 -22.64 11.11
C GLN A 49 6.84 -22.20 11.15
N GLY A 50 6.51 -21.05 10.56
CA GLY A 50 5.17 -20.45 10.66
C GLY A 50 4.93 -19.79 12.00
N LEU A 51 3.67 -19.79 12.48
CA LEU A 51 3.29 -19.26 13.79
C LEU A 51 3.74 -20.19 14.92
N VAL A 52 4.51 -19.68 15.86
CA VAL A 52 5.03 -20.45 16.98
C VAL A 52 4.25 -20.11 18.26
N TYR A 53 3.09 -20.72 18.44
CA TYR A 53 2.18 -20.44 19.58
C TYR A 53 2.82 -20.66 20.95
N ALA A 54 3.78 -21.58 21.08
CA ALA A 54 4.52 -21.79 22.32
C ALA A 54 5.42 -20.61 22.72
N GLN A 55 5.69 -19.70 21.79
CA GLN A 55 6.47 -18.48 22.00
C GLN A 55 5.59 -17.22 22.06
N THR A 56 4.29 -17.39 22.25
CA THR A 56 3.37 -16.26 22.43
C THR A 56 3.85 -15.34 23.54
N VAL A 57 3.91 -14.05 23.26
CA VAL A 57 4.31 -13.00 24.20
C VAL A 57 3.16 -12.03 24.43
N VAL A 58 3.06 -11.53 25.66
CA VAL A 58 2.10 -10.50 26.00
C VAL A 58 2.65 -9.14 25.57
N GLN A 59 1.90 -8.42 24.74
CA GLN A 59 2.26 -7.09 24.25
C GLN A 59 1.24 -6.04 24.70
N PRO A 60 1.64 -4.76 24.88
CA PRO A 60 0.72 -3.67 25.16
C PRO A 60 -0.12 -3.35 23.92
N ALA A 61 -1.44 -3.17 24.08
CA ALA A 61 -2.29 -2.60 23.03
C ALA A 61 -2.10 -1.07 23.01
N ARG A 62 -1.34 -0.58 22.02
CA ARG A 62 -0.85 0.81 21.94
C ARG A 62 -1.82 1.72 21.18
N GLY A 63 -2.12 2.90 21.73
CA GLY A 63 -2.93 3.93 21.06
C GLY A 63 -4.39 3.56 20.84
N VAL A 64 -4.91 2.50 21.46
CA VAL A 64 -6.28 2.03 21.27
C VAL A 64 -7.27 2.78 22.14
N THR A 65 -8.50 2.96 21.65
CA THR A 65 -9.58 3.65 22.35
C THR A 65 -10.12 2.79 23.49
N VAL A 66 -10.18 3.36 24.70
CA VAL A 66 -10.74 2.76 25.91
C VAL A 66 -11.93 3.59 26.35
N GLU A 67 -13.06 2.92 26.61
CA GLU A 67 -14.32 3.55 27.06
C GLU A 67 -14.68 3.06 28.46
N LEU A 68 -15.13 3.96 29.28
CA LEU A 68 -15.75 3.67 30.58
C LEU A 68 -17.26 3.73 30.41
N LEU A 69 -17.97 2.65 30.75
CA LEU A 69 -19.40 2.54 30.58
C LEU A 69 -20.10 2.47 31.93
N GLN A 70 -21.26 3.09 32.01
CA GLN A 70 -22.24 2.91 33.08
C GLN A 70 -23.56 2.47 32.45
N SER A 71 -24.07 1.28 32.77
CA SER A 71 -25.29 0.74 32.17
C SER A 71 -25.29 0.84 30.63
N ASP A 72 -24.24 0.38 29.98
CA ASP A 72 -24.00 0.41 28.52
C ASP A 72 -23.82 1.80 27.89
N SER A 73 -23.96 2.86 28.66
CA SER A 73 -23.71 4.23 28.18
C SER A 73 -22.24 4.60 28.41
N VAL A 74 -21.57 5.15 27.37
CA VAL A 74 -20.20 5.66 27.50
C VAL A 74 -20.22 6.96 28.31
N ILE A 75 -19.59 6.94 29.47
CA ILE A 75 -19.48 8.11 30.37
C ILE A 75 -18.11 8.81 30.26
N ALA A 76 -17.08 8.11 29.78
CA ALA A 76 -15.78 8.68 29.47
C ALA A 76 -15.06 7.85 28.41
N SER A 77 -14.13 8.49 27.68
CA SER A 77 -13.26 7.83 26.72
C SER A 77 -11.84 8.37 26.83
N THR A 78 -10.86 7.51 26.62
CA THR A 78 -9.44 7.83 26.57
C THR A 78 -8.73 6.90 25.57
N THR A 79 -7.43 7.05 25.40
CA THR A 79 -6.59 6.14 24.61
C THR A 79 -5.47 5.58 25.47
N THR A 80 -5.01 4.37 25.14
CA THR A 80 -3.81 3.81 25.78
C THR A 80 -2.54 4.54 25.32
N ASP A 81 -1.56 4.60 26.18
CA ASP A 81 -0.21 5.08 25.84
C ASP A 81 0.63 3.99 25.13
N ALA A 82 1.92 4.29 24.84
CA ALA A 82 2.85 3.35 24.19
C ALA A 82 3.14 2.08 25.01
N THR A 83 2.74 2.04 26.27
CA THR A 83 2.89 0.89 27.18
C THR A 83 1.55 0.23 27.49
N GLY A 84 0.47 0.63 26.78
CA GLY A 84 -0.87 0.07 26.95
C GLY A 84 -1.63 0.59 28.17
N ASN A 85 -1.11 1.58 28.89
CA ASN A 85 -1.78 2.12 30.08
C ASN A 85 -2.87 3.11 29.70
N TYR A 86 -3.94 3.12 30.50
CA TYR A 86 -5.02 4.10 30.42
C TYR A 86 -5.42 4.61 31.79
N SER A 87 -6.07 5.76 31.84
CA SER A 87 -6.60 6.34 33.08
C SER A 87 -7.82 7.22 32.84
N PHE A 88 -8.81 7.06 33.69
CA PHE A 88 -9.96 7.95 33.84
C PHE A 88 -9.88 8.61 35.21
N GLY A 89 -9.78 9.94 35.25
CA GLY A 89 -9.96 10.71 36.47
C GLY A 89 -11.44 11.03 36.72
N ASN A 90 -11.76 11.43 37.96
CA ASN A 90 -13.08 11.95 38.31
C ASN A 90 -14.27 11.01 38.01
N VAL A 91 -14.06 9.70 38.14
CA VAL A 91 -15.12 8.69 38.02
C VAL A 91 -15.96 8.72 39.30
N PRO A 92 -17.32 8.74 39.24
CA PRO A 92 -18.15 8.68 40.42
C PRO A 92 -17.80 7.49 41.32
N ALA A 93 -17.64 7.73 42.61
CA ALA A 93 -17.40 6.68 43.59
C ALA A 93 -18.66 5.83 43.81
N SER A 94 -18.46 4.59 44.28
CA SER A 94 -19.53 3.63 44.60
C SER A 94 -20.51 3.41 43.44
N THR A 95 -20.01 3.43 42.21
CA THR A 95 -20.78 3.30 40.98
C THR A 95 -20.37 2.04 40.22
N ASP A 96 -21.34 1.32 39.68
CA ASP A 96 -21.08 0.15 38.86
C ASP A 96 -20.74 0.60 37.42
N VAL A 97 -19.57 0.21 36.95
CA VAL A 97 -19.03 0.56 35.63
C VAL A 97 -18.35 -0.63 34.99
N SER A 98 -18.08 -0.56 33.69
CA SER A 98 -17.27 -1.52 32.97
C SER A 98 -16.29 -0.82 32.02
N ILE A 99 -15.24 -1.50 31.63
CA ILE A 99 -14.29 -1.06 30.62
C ILE A 99 -14.58 -1.78 29.33
N ARG A 100 -14.63 -1.03 28.22
CA ARG A 100 -14.66 -1.54 26.87
C ARG A 100 -13.48 -0.98 26.07
N VAL A 101 -12.71 -1.84 25.45
CA VAL A 101 -11.62 -1.47 24.55
C VAL A 101 -12.11 -1.65 23.12
N ARG A 102 -11.98 -0.65 22.30
CA ARG A 102 -12.33 -0.72 20.88
C ARG A 102 -11.09 -1.09 20.06
N ALA A 103 -11.23 -1.95 19.07
CA ALA A 103 -10.19 -2.18 18.08
C ALA A 103 -10.11 -0.96 17.13
N GLU A 104 -9.79 0.17 17.71
CA GLU A 104 -9.73 1.47 17.06
C GLU A 104 -8.58 2.31 17.62
N MET A 105 -7.74 2.82 16.74
CA MET A 105 -6.77 3.87 17.02
C MET A 105 -7.36 5.19 16.51
N LEU A 106 -7.65 6.10 17.41
CA LEU A 106 -8.22 7.41 17.08
C LEU A 106 -7.40 8.54 17.71
N ARG A 107 -6.92 9.44 16.86
CA ARG A 107 -6.32 10.70 17.28
C ARG A 107 -6.88 11.84 16.46
N VAL A 108 -7.37 12.87 17.11
CA VAL A 108 -7.85 14.12 16.48
C VAL A 108 -6.80 15.21 16.59
N GLY A 109 -6.84 16.17 15.65
CA GLY A 109 -5.89 17.28 15.60
C GLY A 109 -4.81 17.07 14.55
N THR A 110 -3.57 17.46 14.85
CA THR A 110 -2.42 17.33 13.96
C THR A 110 -1.20 16.90 14.80
N PRO A 111 -0.63 15.70 14.57
CA PRO A 111 -1.07 14.66 13.64
C PRO A 111 -2.41 14.01 14.01
N SER A 112 -3.06 13.36 13.05
CA SER A 112 -4.33 12.66 13.28
C SER A 112 -4.45 11.36 12.47
N TRP A 113 -5.26 10.44 12.99
CA TRP A 113 -5.61 9.17 12.34
C TRP A 113 -6.92 8.61 12.89
N SER A 114 -7.56 7.74 12.09
CA SER A 114 -8.73 6.95 12.48
C SER A 114 -8.63 5.59 11.82
N PHE A 115 -8.05 4.62 12.52
CA PHE A 115 -7.83 3.27 12.05
C PHE A 115 -8.68 2.30 12.87
N ARG A 116 -9.37 1.37 12.18
CA ARG A 116 -10.34 0.46 12.82
C ARG A 116 -10.21 -0.94 12.24
N VAL A 117 -10.37 -1.95 13.10
CA VAL A 117 -10.52 -3.34 12.65
C VAL A 117 -11.98 -3.73 12.77
N VAL A 118 -12.56 -4.16 11.65
CA VAL A 118 -13.98 -4.48 11.53
C VAL A 118 -14.17 -5.90 10.98
N ASP A 119 -15.27 -6.56 11.37
CA ASP A 119 -15.69 -7.85 10.86
C ASP A 119 -16.52 -7.64 9.57
N ASN A 120 -15.89 -7.78 8.43
CA ASN A 120 -16.52 -7.59 7.12
C ASN A 120 -17.56 -8.65 6.78
N VAL A 121 -17.55 -9.79 7.46
CA VAL A 121 -18.54 -10.86 7.27
C VAL A 121 -19.75 -10.63 8.18
N ASN A 122 -19.61 -9.79 9.21
CA ASN A 122 -20.65 -9.47 10.18
C ASN A 122 -21.03 -7.98 10.16
N GLY A 123 -21.38 -7.46 8.98
CA GLY A 123 -21.92 -6.11 8.81
C GLY A 123 -20.98 -4.98 9.23
N GLU A 124 -19.68 -5.14 9.05
CA GLU A 124 -18.65 -4.14 9.41
C GLU A 124 -18.63 -3.84 10.92
N ALA A 125 -18.99 -4.83 11.76
CA ALA A 125 -19.01 -4.67 13.19
C ALA A 125 -17.59 -4.40 13.72
N LEU A 126 -17.43 -3.31 14.49
CA LEU A 126 -16.15 -2.98 15.12
C LEU A 126 -15.85 -4.01 16.23
N TYR A 127 -14.64 -4.58 16.19
CA TYR A 127 -14.21 -5.47 17.27
C TYR A 127 -14.03 -4.72 18.59
N THR A 128 -14.41 -5.38 19.68
CA THR A 128 -14.27 -4.84 21.03
C THR A 128 -13.86 -5.92 22.04
N LEU A 129 -13.13 -5.51 23.07
CA LEU A 129 -12.84 -6.32 24.25
C LEU A 129 -13.56 -5.71 25.44
N ALA A 130 -14.47 -6.46 26.07
CA ALA A 130 -15.26 -5.99 27.20
C ALA A 130 -14.79 -6.62 28.52
N GLY A 131 -14.62 -5.79 29.53
CA GLY A 131 -14.39 -6.22 30.90
C GLY A 131 -15.70 -6.44 31.66
N ALA A 132 -15.63 -7.23 32.72
CA ALA A 132 -16.78 -7.40 33.63
C ALA A 132 -17.15 -6.08 34.34
N VAL A 133 -18.42 -5.95 34.69
CA VAL A 133 -18.90 -4.87 35.55
C VAL A 133 -18.24 -4.96 36.93
N PHE A 134 -17.84 -3.81 37.46
CA PHE A 134 -17.27 -3.68 38.79
C PHE A 134 -17.75 -2.39 39.47
N ASN A 135 -17.79 -2.40 40.80
CA ASN A 135 -18.06 -1.18 41.56
C ASN A 135 -16.76 -0.38 41.79
N THR A 136 -16.80 0.93 41.57
CA THR A 136 -15.66 1.81 41.71
C THR A 136 -15.18 1.98 43.14
N GLY A 137 -16.04 1.66 44.16
CA GLY A 137 -15.71 1.84 45.57
C GLY A 137 -15.45 3.30 45.93
N THR A 138 -14.64 3.53 46.97
CA THR A 138 -14.29 4.86 47.51
C THR A 138 -12.80 5.18 47.35
N ALA A 139 -12.02 4.34 46.70
CA ALA A 139 -10.58 4.49 46.47
C ALA A 139 -10.27 4.25 44.98
N ASN A 140 -9.12 4.74 44.52
CA ASN A 140 -8.65 4.48 43.14
C ASN A 140 -8.58 2.98 42.88
N VAL A 141 -8.97 2.58 41.66
CA VAL A 141 -9.07 1.17 41.27
C VAL A 141 -8.28 0.89 39.99
N THR A 142 -7.63 -0.27 39.94
CA THR A 142 -6.93 -0.73 38.74
C THR A 142 -7.73 -1.86 38.07
N ARG A 143 -7.89 -1.79 36.75
CA ARG A 143 -8.55 -2.77 35.91
C ARG A 143 -7.74 -3.04 34.66
N ASN A 144 -7.03 -4.15 34.65
CA ASN A 144 -6.31 -4.62 33.47
C ASN A 144 -7.23 -5.50 32.62
N LEU A 145 -7.09 -5.40 31.29
CA LEU A 145 -7.75 -6.31 30.36
C LEU A 145 -6.71 -6.94 29.44
N HIS A 146 -6.93 -8.19 29.10
CA HIS A 146 -6.07 -8.96 28.23
C HIS A 146 -6.88 -9.62 27.12
N ALA A 147 -6.47 -9.39 25.88
CA ALA A 147 -7.03 -10.04 24.70
C ALA A 147 -6.21 -11.30 24.39
N ALA A 148 -6.83 -12.47 24.53
CA ALA A 148 -6.18 -13.75 24.30
C ALA A 148 -6.19 -14.13 22.82
N SER A 149 -5.20 -14.93 22.38
CA SER A 149 -5.11 -15.46 21.01
C SER A 149 -6.23 -16.44 20.66
N GLY A 150 -6.84 -17.07 21.66
CA GLY A 150 -7.85 -18.10 21.46
C GLY A 150 -7.28 -19.48 21.13
N TRP A 151 -5.95 -19.62 21.07
CA TRP A 151 -5.30 -20.89 20.76
C TRP A 151 -5.41 -21.90 21.92
N GLY A 152 -5.90 -23.09 21.61
CA GLY A 152 -6.10 -24.17 22.60
C GLY A 152 -5.03 -25.24 22.60
N GLY A 153 -3.88 -24.99 21.97
CA GLY A 153 -2.78 -25.95 21.91
C GLY A 153 -2.66 -26.71 20.58
N ALA A 154 -3.77 -27.07 19.96
CA ALA A 154 -3.80 -27.75 18.66
C ALA A 154 -4.61 -26.98 17.59
N ALA A 155 -5.61 -26.23 18.05
CA ALA A 155 -6.46 -25.39 17.19
C ALA A 155 -6.98 -24.20 18.01
N TYR A 156 -7.63 -23.25 17.36
CA TYR A 156 -8.38 -22.20 18.04
C TYR A 156 -9.62 -22.80 18.71
N THR A 157 -9.71 -22.66 20.02
CA THR A 157 -10.83 -23.19 20.86
C THR A 157 -11.65 -22.10 21.53
N ALA A 158 -11.20 -20.83 21.38
CA ALA A 158 -11.88 -19.66 21.89
C ALA A 158 -11.79 -18.51 20.87
N THR A 159 -12.50 -17.42 21.16
CA THR A 159 -12.47 -16.21 20.35
C THR A 159 -11.04 -15.67 20.22
N ARG A 160 -10.62 -15.34 19.01
CA ARG A 160 -9.30 -14.73 18.71
C ARG A 160 -9.32 -13.23 19.05
N SER A 161 -9.51 -12.91 20.33
CA SER A 161 -9.65 -11.51 20.79
C SER A 161 -8.40 -10.67 20.58
N ALA A 162 -7.22 -11.29 20.50
CA ALA A 162 -5.94 -10.63 20.27
C ALA A 162 -5.78 -10.12 18.83
N ALA A 163 -6.37 -10.80 17.84
CA ALA A 163 -6.17 -10.52 16.41
C ALA A 163 -6.39 -9.05 16.03
N PRO A 164 -7.51 -8.39 16.38
CA PRO A 164 -7.72 -7.00 16.04
C PRO A 164 -6.68 -6.03 16.63
N PHE A 165 -6.17 -6.36 17.81
CA PHE A 165 -5.14 -5.55 18.49
C PHE A 165 -3.74 -5.80 17.91
N ALA A 166 -3.46 -7.02 17.47
CA ALA A 166 -2.21 -7.35 16.77
C ALA A 166 -2.11 -6.61 15.43
N ILE A 167 -3.23 -6.52 14.69
CA ILE A 167 -3.33 -5.73 13.45
C ILE A 167 -3.07 -4.23 13.72
N LEU A 168 -3.72 -3.66 14.73
CA LEU A 168 -3.54 -2.25 15.08
C LEU A 168 -2.13 -1.94 15.61
N ASP A 169 -1.47 -2.90 16.24
CA ASP A 169 -0.12 -2.72 16.72
C ASP A 169 0.89 -2.53 15.57
N VAL A 170 0.69 -3.22 14.45
CA VAL A 170 1.46 -2.99 13.22
C VAL A 170 1.16 -1.61 12.64
N ALA A 171 -0.12 -1.22 12.61
CA ALA A 171 -0.50 0.12 12.18
C ALA A 171 0.10 1.22 13.07
N TYR A 172 0.24 0.97 14.36
CA TYR A 172 0.93 1.88 15.28
C TYR A 172 2.40 2.07 14.88
N ASP A 173 3.13 0.98 14.60
CA ASP A 173 4.54 1.06 14.17
C ASP A 173 4.67 1.83 12.85
N ALA A 174 3.81 1.56 11.86
CA ALA A 174 3.78 2.28 10.59
C ALA A 174 3.53 3.78 10.77
N VAL A 175 2.57 4.17 11.62
CA VAL A 175 2.30 5.58 11.96
C VAL A 175 3.53 6.21 12.60
N GLN A 176 4.18 5.55 13.57
CA GLN A 176 5.36 6.11 14.23
C GLN A 176 6.51 6.31 13.23
N LEU A 177 6.74 5.36 12.31
CA LEU A 177 7.77 5.51 11.27
C LEU A 177 7.50 6.74 10.40
N VAL A 178 6.28 6.91 9.89
CA VAL A 178 5.92 8.09 9.08
C VAL A 178 6.09 9.40 9.86
N LEU A 179 5.73 9.41 11.14
CA LEU A 179 5.88 10.59 11.99
C LEU A 179 7.35 10.98 12.25
N THR A 180 8.32 10.06 12.10
CA THR A 180 9.74 10.41 12.14
C THR A 180 10.15 11.32 10.98
N ALA A 181 9.56 11.10 9.80
CA ALA A 181 9.82 11.90 8.60
C ALA A 181 8.92 13.14 8.52
N GLN A 182 7.64 13.00 8.89
CA GLN A 182 6.65 14.06 8.80
C GLN A 182 5.77 14.11 10.06
N PRO A 183 6.21 14.82 11.12
CA PRO A 183 5.56 14.78 12.45
C PRO A 183 4.13 15.30 12.51
N LEU A 184 3.66 16.03 11.49
CA LEU A 184 2.34 16.64 11.45
C LEU A 184 1.40 15.94 10.46
N THR A 185 1.67 14.69 10.10
CA THR A 185 0.88 13.93 9.12
C THR A 185 -0.57 13.75 9.57
N VAL A 186 -1.50 14.02 8.66
CA VAL A 186 -2.92 13.73 8.79
C VAL A 186 -3.22 12.52 7.94
N PHE A 187 -3.39 11.36 8.57
CA PHE A 187 -3.67 10.11 7.88
C PHE A 187 -5.14 10.04 7.51
N PRO A 188 -5.51 9.72 6.26
CA PRO A 188 -6.89 9.38 5.91
C PRO A 188 -7.41 8.21 6.75
N ALA A 189 -8.72 8.18 6.98
CA ALA A 189 -9.33 7.08 7.72
C ALA A 189 -9.09 5.74 7.00
N LEU A 190 -8.78 4.69 7.76
CA LEU A 190 -8.52 3.36 7.25
C LEU A 190 -9.30 2.30 8.03
N ARG A 191 -9.87 1.33 7.32
CA ARG A 191 -10.44 0.11 7.88
C ARG A 191 -9.59 -1.08 7.52
N PHE A 192 -9.35 -1.93 8.50
CA PHE A 192 -8.86 -3.28 8.32
C PHE A 192 -10.07 -4.21 8.40
N HIS A 193 -10.35 -4.91 7.33
CA HIS A 193 -11.44 -5.86 7.19
C HIS A 193 -10.89 -7.25 7.49
N TRP A 194 -11.02 -7.69 8.72
CA TRP A 194 -10.57 -8.99 9.18
C TRP A 194 -11.74 -9.79 9.74
N SER A 195 -11.81 -11.06 9.39
CA SER A 195 -12.74 -12.03 9.98
C SER A 195 -12.11 -13.41 10.00
N PRO A 196 -12.36 -14.23 11.04
CA PRO A 196 -12.01 -15.64 11.00
C PRO A 196 -12.61 -16.41 9.81
N ALA A 197 -13.59 -15.83 9.13
CA ALA A 197 -14.24 -16.39 7.96
C ALA A 197 -13.68 -15.86 6.63
N ASN A 198 -12.70 -14.94 6.65
CA ASN A 198 -12.03 -14.50 5.44
C ASN A 198 -11.11 -15.61 4.92
N VAL A 199 -11.40 -16.10 3.71
CA VAL A 199 -10.70 -17.22 3.07
C VAL A 199 -9.90 -16.74 1.85
N PRO A 200 -8.76 -17.38 1.53
CA PRO A 200 -7.92 -17.06 0.38
C PRO A 200 -8.50 -17.68 -0.91
N VAL A 201 -9.74 -17.33 -1.23
CA VAL A 201 -10.48 -17.79 -2.41
C VAL A 201 -11.08 -16.58 -3.11
N ASP A 202 -10.87 -16.47 -4.39
CA ASP A 202 -11.52 -15.47 -5.22
C ASP A 202 -13.00 -15.83 -5.41
N GLY A 203 -13.87 -14.88 -5.05
CA GLY A 203 -15.31 -15.11 -5.17
C GLY A 203 -16.15 -13.90 -4.81
N THR A 204 -17.46 -14.13 -4.68
CA THR A 204 -18.43 -13.07 -4.38
C THR A 204 -19.16 -13.29 -3.06
N ALA A 205 -18.95 -14.43 -2.39
CA ALA A 205 -19.55 -14.69 -1.11
C ALA A 205 -18.83 -13.88 0.00
N PRO A 206 -19.55 -13.51 1.08
CA PRO A 206 -18.93 -12.82 2.21
C PRO A 206 -17.76 -13.62 2.77
N GLY A 207 -16.58 -13.01 2.83
CA GLY A 207 -15.35 -13.64 3.31
C GLY A 207 -14.48 -14.26 2.19
N GLU A 208 -14.94 -14.40 0.96
CA GLU A 208 -14.10 -14.76 -0.19
C GLU A 208 -13.35 -13.52 -0.66
N ILE A 209 -12.08 -13.37 -0.25
CA ILE A 209 -11.31 -12.12 -0.48
C ILE A 209 -10.09 -12.31 -1.39
N GLY A 210 -9.80 -13.56 -1.83
CA GLY A 210 -8.68 -13.93 -2.69
C GLY A 210 -7.35 -13.98 -1.93
N SER A 211 -6.91 -12.86 -1.44
CA SER A 211 -5.68 -12.69 -0.63
C SER A 211 -5.84 -11.50 0.30
N SER A 212 -4.90 -11.35 1.24
CA SER A 212 -4.75 -10.06 1.92
C SER A 212 -4.34 -9.01 0.90
N GLN A 213 -4.98 -7.82 0.93
CA GLN A 213 -4.79 -6.80 -0.10
C GLN A 213 -5.35 -5.45 0.33
N PHE A 214 -4.74 -4.37 -0.12
CA PHE A 214 -5.28 -3.02 -0.04
C PHE A 214 -6.15 -2.71 -1.28
N LYS A 215 -7.38 -2.25 -1.04
CA LYS A 215 -8.29 -1.73 -2.07
C LYS A 215 -8.68 -0.28 -1.75
N PRO A 216 -8.36 0.71 -2.58
CA PRO A 216 -8.59 2.13 -2.28
C PRO A 216 -10.02 2.48 -1.88
N SER A 217 -11.02 1.79 -2.42
CA SER A 217 -12.45 2.02 -2.14
C SER A 217 -12.96 1.31 -0.88
N ILE A 218 -12.19 0.37 -0.33
CA ILE A 218 -12.59 -0.50 0.79
C ILE A 218 -11.71 -0.25 2.00
N GLY A 219 -10.41 -0.42 1.86
CA GLY A 219 -9.39 -0.47 2.90
C GLY A 219 -8.49 -1.69 2.74
N ILE A 220 -7.96 -2.20 3.84
CA ILE A 220 -7.12 -3.40 3.86
C ILE A 220 -8.00 -4.60 4.22
N LEU A 221 -8.04 -5.59 3.33
CA LEU A 221 -8.64 -6.89 3.56
C LEU A 221 -7.57 -7.85 4.06
N LEU A 222 -7.84 -8.61 5.12
CA LEU A 222 -6.90 -9.58 5.70
C LEU A 222 -7.53 -10.95 5.79
N VAL A 223 -6.82 -11.97 5.35
CA VAL A 223 -7.22 -13.37 5.49
C VAL A 223 -7.24 -13.75 6.98
N GLY A 224 -8.15 -14.63 7.35
CA GLY A 224 -8.32 -15.04 8.75
C GLY A 224 -8.72 -16.51 8.91
N ALA A 225 -8.76 -17.28 7.82
CA ALA A 225 -9.16 -18.67 7.84
C ALA A 225 -8.10 -19.55 8.53
N ALA A 226 -8.41 -20.07 9.71
CA ALA A 226 -7.54 -21.02 10.39
C ALA A 226 -7.25 -22.25 9.51
N ASP A 227 -6.06 -22.80 9.62
CA ASP A 227 -5.57 -23.96 8.86
C ASP A 227 -5.47 -23.79 7.34
N GLN A 228 -5.70 -22.56 6.82
CA GLN A 228 -5.49 -22.20 5.42
C GLN A 228 -4.43 -21.10 5.35
N ASP A 229 -4.83 -19.94 5.80
CA ASP A 229 -4.05 -18.73 5.81
C ASP A 229 -4.67 -17.77 6.83
N THR A 230 -3.86 -17.11 7.68
CA THR A 230 -4.38 -16.14 8.65
C THR A 230 -3.33 -15.10 9.05
N ASP A 231 -3.55 -13.85 8.65
CA ASP A 231 -2.55 -12.79 8.66
C ASP A 231 -2.57 -11.90 9.90
N GLU A 232 -3.44 -12.15 10.88
CA GLU A 232 -3.53 -11.29 12.06
C GLU A 232 -2.22 -11.17 12.86
N TYR A 233 -1.29 -12.12 12.69
CA TYR A 233 0.02 -12.11 13.32
C TYR A 233 1.17 -11.93 12.33
N ASP A 234 0.89 -11.92 11.02
CA ASP A 234 1.87 -11.71 9.97
C ASP A 234 2.12 -10.23 9.76
N ARG A 235 3.01 -9.69 10.62
CA ARG A 235 3.31 -8.25 10.68
C ARG A 235 3.72 -7.69 9.35
N HIS A 236 4.47 -8.48 8.56
CA HIS A 236 4.98 -8.02 7.27
C HIS A 236 3.85 -7.92 6.24
N VAL A 237 2.92 -8.88 6.22
CA VAL A 237 1.74 -8.81 5.35
C VAL A 237 0.91 -7.56 5.66
N ILE A 238 0.58 -7.35 6.94
CA ILE A 238 -0.19 -6.17 7.37
C ILE A 238 0.55 -4.86 7.02
N ALA A 239 1.87 -4.82 7.23
CA ALA A 239 2.68 -3.63 6.96
C ALA A 239 2.88 -3.40 5.44
N HIS A 240 2.93 -4.46 4.62
CA HIS A 240 2.95 -4.40 3.16
C HIS A 240 1.69 -3.72 2.63
N GLU A 241 0.52 -4.16 3.08
CA GLU A 241 -0.75 -3.56 2.69
C GLU A 241 -0.89 -2.10 3.18
N LEU A 242 -0.30 -1.79 4.35
CA LEU A 242 -0.15 -0.41 4.79
C LEU A 242 0.79 0.41 3.88
N GLY A 243 1.81 -0.21 3.30
CA GLY A 243 2.67 0.41 2.28
C GLY A 243 1.85 0.87 1.07
N HIS A 244 0.95 0.03 0.55
CA HIS A 244 0.04 0.38 -0.55
C HIS A 244 -0.97 1.46 -0.14
N TYR A 245 -1.51 1.41 1.09
CA TYR A 245 -2.36 2.48 1.61
C TYR A 245 -1.60 3.82 1.65
N LEU A 246 -0.35 3.84 2.08
CA LEU A 246 0.46 5.05 2.14
C LEU A 246 0.82 5.56 0.74
N GLU A 247 1.10 4.68 -0.21
CA GLU A 247 1.30 5.02 -1.61
C GLU A 247 0.07 5.73 -2.18
N TYR A 248 -1.09 5.15 -1.98
CA TYR A 248 -2.35 5.74 -2.43
C TYR A 248 -2.66 7.08 -1.75
N ALA A 249 -2.46 7.18 -0.43
CA ALA A 249 -2.86 8.33 0.37
C ALA A 249 -1.92 9.53 0.23
N PHE A 250 -0.62 9.31 0.10
CA PHE A 250 0.40 10.36 0.18
C PHE A 250 1.27 10.49 -1.06
N SER A 251 1.32 9.47 -1.91
CA SER A 251 2.05 9.47 -3.17
C SER A 251 1.09 9.33 -4.35
N ARG A 252 1.50 8.58 -5.35
CA ARG A 252 0.72 8.16 -6.50
C ARG A 252 1.13 6.74 -6.86
N SER A 253 0.16 5.88 -7.14
CA SER A 253 0.38 4.58 -7.75
C SER A 253 -0.17 4.57 -9.17
N ASP A 254 0.68 4.22 -10.13
CA ASP A 254 0.28 3.90 -11.49
C ASP A 254 0.28 2.38 -11.72
N SER A 255 0.44 1.58 -10.65
CA SER A 255 0.42 0.12 -10.73
C SER A 255 -0.86 -0.37 -11.38
N ILE A 256 -0.71 -1.37 -12.23
CA ILE A 256 -1.81 -2.04 -12.91
C ILE A 256 -2.33 -3.24 -12.10
N GLY A 257 -1.61 -3.62 -11.01
CA GLY A 257 -1.97 -4.75 -10.17
C GLY A 257 -1.90 -6.09 -10.90
N GLY A 258 -2.62 -7.07 -10.37
CA GLY A 258 -2.76 -8.41 -10.94
C GLY A 258 -1.77 -9.43 -10.36
N PRO A 259 -1.97 -10.73 -10.68
CA PRO A 259 -1.18 -11.83 -10.13
C PRO A 259 0.31 -11.74 -10.47
N HIS A 260 1.17 -11.92 -9.50
CA HIS A 260 2.63 -11.86 -9.67
C HIS A 260 3.35 -12.78 -8.68
N ALA A 261 4.62 -13.00 -8.93
CA ALA A 261 5.54 -13.71 -8.05
C ALA A 261 6.90 -12.99 -8.02
N LEU A 262 7.63 -13.14 -6.92
CA LEU A 262 8.93 -12.47 -6.71
C LEU A 262 9.92 -12.62 -7.86
N SER A 263 9.93 -13.79 -8.53
CA SER A 263 10.84 -14.08 -9.64
C SER A 263 10.35 -13.55 -10.99
N ASP A 264 9.18 -12.98 -11.06
CA ASP A 264 8.61 -12.50 -12.31
C ASP A 264 9.34 -11.25 -12.81
N GLN A 265 9.31 -11.10 -14.13
CA GLN A 265 9.68 -9.86 -14.80
C GLN A 265 8.40 -9.08 -15.05
N LEU A 266 8.24 -8.00 -14.32
CA LEU A 266 6.99 -7.25 -14.21
C LEU A 266 7.04 -5.93 -14.99
N ASP A 267 5.87 -5.39 -15.27
CA ASP A 267 5.72 -3.97 -15.57
C ASP A 267 6.39 -3.13 -14.46
N MET A 268 7.12 -2.09 -14.83
CA MET A 268 7.92 -1.28 -13.88
C MET A 268 7.08 -0.67 -12.75
N ARG A 269 5.81 -0.39 -13.02
CA ARG A 269 4.88 0.22 -12.04
C ARG A 269 4.50 -0.77 -10.97
N LEU A 270 4.21 -2.00 -11.37
CA LEU A 270 3.89 -3.10 -10.47
C LEU A 270 5.13 -3.49 -9.67
N ALA A 271 6.26 -3.73 -10.36
CA ALA A 271 7.52 -4.08 -9.70
C ALA A 271 7.90 -3.10 -8.58
N PHE A 272 7.73 -1.79 -8.83
CA PHE A 272 8.02 -0.76 -7.83
C PHE A 272 6.99 -0.73 -6.69
N GLY A 273 5.69 -0.81 -7.00
CA GLY A 273 4.62 -0.76 -6.00
C GLY A 273 4.72 -1.93 -5.01
N GLU A 274 4.96 -3.15 -5.50
CA GLU A 274 5.12 -4.35 -4.66
C GLU A 274 6.41 -4.30 -3.85
N ALA A 275 7.50 -3.89 -4.49
CA ALA A 275 8.78 -3.68 -3.80
C ALA A 275 8.68 -2.62 -2.69
N TRP A 276 7.92 -1.55 -2.92
CA TRP A 276 7.64 -0.55 -1.90
C TRP A 276 6.89 -1.15 -0.71
N GLY A 277 5.83 -1.93 -0.95
CA GLY A 277 5.07 -2.61 0.11
C GLY A 277 5.98 -3.47 0.98
N THR A 278 6.81 -4.31 0.36
CA THR A 278 7.72 -5.23 1.06
C THR A 278 8.85 -4.50 1.80
N ALA A 279 9.50 -3.53 1.16
CA ALA A 279 10.54 -2.73 1.83
C ALA A 279 9.97 -1.90 2.99
N PHE A 280 8.79 -1.28 2.80
CA PHE A 280 8.12 -0.55 3.86
C PHE A 280 7.76 -1.47 5.04
N ALA A 281 7.34 -2.71 4.77
CA ALA A 281 7.07 -3.69 5.82
C ALA A 281 8.31 -3.97 6.68
N ALA A 282 9.47 -4.16 6.05
CA ALA A 282 10.73 -4.35 6.76
C ALA A 282 11.11 -3.09 7.59
N MET A 283 11.00 -1.91 7.00
CA MET A 283 11.28 -0.63 7.70
C MET A 283 10.34 -0.41 8.89
N ALA A 284 9.04 -0.65 8.73
CA ALA A 284 8.04 -0.39 9.77
C ALA A 284 8.09 -1.41 10.90
N THR A 285 8.42 -2.67 10.60
CA THR A 285 8.52 -3.73 11.61
C THR A 285 9.89 -3.78 12.29
N GLY A 286 10.92 -3.15 11.68
CA GLY A 286 12.32 -3.26 12.11
C GLY A 286 12.86 -4.69 11.97
N ASP A 287 12.38 -5.45 10.97
CA ASP A 287 12.75 -6.83 10.71
C ASP A 287 12.89 -7.02 9.20
N ALA A 288 14.13 -7.19 8.74
CA ALA A 288 14.45 -7.34 7.32
C ALA A 288 13.94 -8.66 6.70
N VAL A 289 13.56 -9.63 7.53
CA VAL A 289 13.04 -10.91 7.03
C VAL A 289 11.53 -10.85 6.95
N TYR A 290 11.01 -10.60 5.75
CA TYR A 290 9.59 -10.71 5.43
C TYR A 290 9.09 -12.12 5.74
N LYS A 291 7.93 -12.22 6.37
CA LYS A 291 7.31 -13.50 6.74
C LYS A 291 5.82 -13.44 6.47
N ASP A 292 5.34 -14.54 5.90
CA ASP A 292 3.95 -14.83 5.63
C ASP A 292 3.70 -16.29 6.02
N THR A 293 2.69 -16.57 6.84
CA THR A 293 2.46 -17.90 7.43
C THR A 293 1.16 -18.50 6.92
N PHE A 294 1.17 -19.80 6.62
CA PHE A 294 0.03 -20.48 6.02
C PHE A 294 -0.05 -21.97 6.39
N GLY A 295 -1.11 -22.61 5.90
CA GLY A 295 -1.34 -24.04 6.03
C GLY A 295 -1.85 -24.47 7.41
N ALA A 296 -1.92 -25.76 7.64
CA ALA A 296 -2.51 -26.34 8.83
C ALA A 296 -1.81 -25.87 10.12
N GLY A 297 -2.56 -25.20 11.00
CA GLY A 297 -2.05 -24.59 12.23
C GLY A 297 -1.05 -23.47 11.97
N GLN A 298 -1.01 -22.90 10.76
CA GLN A 298 -0.07 -21.86 10.34
C GLN A 298 1.40 -22.27 10.54
N ARG A 299 1.72 -23.55 10.26
CA ARG A 299 3.05 -24.12 10.50
C ARG A 299 3.98 -24.07 9.29
N GLN A 300 3.56 -23.42 8.23
CA GLN A 300 4.38 -23.16 7.06
C GLN A 300 4.61 -21.65 6.98
N SER A 301 5.71 -21.25 6.38
CA SER A 301 5.96 -19.84 6.09
C SER A 301 6.68 -19.68 4.76
N PHE A 302 6.25 -18.70 3.99
CA PHE A 302 7.08 -18.04 3.02
C PHE A 302 7.96 -17.01 3.76
N SER A 303 9.21 -16.84 3.35
CA SER A 303 10.05 -15.78 3.89
C SER A 303 11.09 -15.33 2.88
N VAL A 304 11.35 -14.03 2.86
CA VAL A 304 12.40 -13.40 2.06
C VAL A 304 13.15 -12.39 2.92
N ASP A 305 14.47 -12.43 2.84
CA ASP A 305 15.35 -11.49 3.53
C ASP A 305 15.69 -10.35 2.56
N VAL A 306 15.14 -9.14 2.81
CA VAL A 306 15.33 -7.98 1.94
C VAL A 306 16.75 -7.41 1.99
N GLU A 307 17.54 -7.76 3.01
CA GLU A 307 18.98 -7.51 3.08
C GLU A 307 19.78 -8.38 2.11
N GLN A 308 19.20 -9.47 1.66
CA GLN A 308 19.89 -10.36 0.74
C GLN A 308 19.56 -9.99 -0.70
N ARG A 309 20.59 -9.71 -1.47
CA ARG A 309 20.41 -9.44 -2.89
C ARG A 309 19.83 -10.62 -3.63
N PRO A 310 18.88 -10.39 -4.54
CA PRO A 310 18.20 -11.42 -5.30
C PRO A 310 19.12 -12.24 -6.22
N SER A 311 20.34 -11.79 -6.47
CA SER A 311 21.30 -12.46 -7.35
C SER A 311 21.63 -13.92 -6.98
N ARG A 312 21.12 -14.43 -5.86
CA ARG A 312 21.27 -15.84 -5.46
C ARG A 312 20.14 -16.74 -5.92
N THR A 313 18.91 -16.24 -5.91
CA THR A 313 17.68 -16.99 -6.20
C THR A 313 17.04 -16.53 -7.50
N ASN A 314 17.20 -15.26 -7.85
CA ASN A 314 16.69 -14.67 -9.06
C ASN A 314 17.80 -14.48 -10.10
N PRO A 315 17.73 -15.18 -11.24
CA PRO A 315 18.72 -15.01 -12.31
C PRO A 315 18.62 -13.65 -13.02
N ASN A 316 17.57 -12.89 -12.81
CA ASN A 316 17.19 -11.72 -13.58
C ASN A 316 16.91 -10.47 -12.72
N PRO A 317 17.87 -9.98 -11.92
CA PRO A 317 17.68 -8.73 -11.19
C PRO A 317 17.60 -7.53 -12.14
N GLY A 318 16.84 -6.52 -11.75
CA GLY A 318 16.66 -5.31 -12.55
C GLY A 318 15.48 -4.47 -12.09
N TRP A 319 15.26 -3.37 -12.80
CA TRP A 319 14.18 -2.39 -12.54
C TRP A 319 12.76 -2.93 -12.73
N PHE A 320 12.63 -4.08 -13.34
CA PHE A 320 11.39 -4.81 -13.63
C PHE A 320 11.14 -5.96 -12.66
N ASN A 321 11.92 -6.07 -11.60
CA ASN A 321 11.85 -7.18 -10.68
C ASN A 321 11.62 -6.68 -9.25
N GLU A 322 10.57 -7.17 -8.62
CA GLU A 322 10.17 -6.81 -7.28
C GLU A 322 11.27 -7.09 -6.25
N GLU A 323 11.87 -8.28 -6.30
CA GLU A 323 12.92 -8.70 -5.35
C GLU A 323 14.16 -7.79 -5.42
N SER A 324 14.53 -7.32 -6.62
CA SER A 324 15.62 -6.36 -6.79
C SER A 324 15.31 -5.00 -6.19
N LEU A 325 14.07 -4.54 -6.39
CA LEU A 325 13.67 -3.20 -5.95
C LEU A 325 13.41 -3.13 -4.45
N GLN A 326 12.86 -4.19 -3.83
CA GLN A 326 12.67 -4.21 -2.39
C GLN A 326 14.01 -4.15 -1.63
N SER A 327 15.03 -4.90 -2.11
CA SER A 327 16.38 -4.84 -1.54
C SER A 327 17.01 -3.45 -1.75
N LEU A 328 16.91 -2.88 -2.97
CA LEU A 328 17.40 -1.52 -3.22
C LEU A 328 16.76 -0.49 -2.30
N LEU A 329 15.44 -0.55 -2.09
CA LEU A 329 14.72 0.39 -1.23
C LEU A 329 15.12 0.25 0.23
N PHE A 330 15.40 -0.97 0.68
CA PHE A 330 15.86 -1.23 2.04
C PHE A 330 17.33 -0.83 2.24
N ASP A 331 18.23 -1.14 1.30
CA ASP A 331 19.64 -0.69 1.29
C ASP A 331 19.77 0.86 1.30
N LEU A 332 18.81 1.57 0.68
CA LEU A 332 18.75 3.03 0.75
C LEU A 332 18.34 3.55 2.15
N TYR A 333 17.62 2.73 2.92
CA TYR A 333 17.08 3.11 4.22
C TYR A 333 18.10 2.97 5.36
N ASP A 334 18.79 1.85 5.45
CA ASP A 334 19.62 1.52 6.61
C ASP A 334 21.09 1.20 6.27
N HIS A 335 21.85 0.83 7.27
CA HIS A 335 23.20 0.30 7.15
C HIS A 335 23.17 -1.23 7.30
N GLY A 336 22.85 -1.94 6.26
CA GLY A 336 22.96 -3.37 6.26
C GLY A 336 24.36 -3.84 5.87
N ARG A 337 24.72 -5.05 6.24
CA ARG A 337 25.68 -5.85 5.54
C ARG A 337 24.89 -6.90 4.78
N ASP A 338 24.82 -6.75 3.48
CA ASP A 338 24.50 -7.88 2.65
C ASP A 338 25.40 -9.05 3.04
N VAL A 339 24.84 -10.05 3.68
CA VAL A 339 25.60 -11.28 3.96
C VAL A 339 25.89 -11.96 2.63
N PRO A 340 27.13 -11.87 2.10
CA PRO A 340 27.40 -12.44 0.80
C PRO A 340 27.29 -13.97 0.87
N PRO A 341 27.01 -14.61 -0.26
CA PRO A 341 27.41 -16.00 -0.44
C PRO A 341 28.89 -16.12 -0.19
N THR A 342 29.30 -17.22 0.38
CA THR A 342 30.70 -17.56 0.70
C THR A 342 31.67 -17.40 -0.47
N THR A 343 31.24 -17.03 -1.66
CA THR A 343 32.00 -16.97 -2.93
C THR A 343 31.88 -15.64 -3.70
N ALA A 344 31.12 -14.64 -3.25
CA ALA A 344 31.02 -13.35 -3.92
C ALA A 344 31.70 -12.22 -3.11
N PRO A 345 32.23 -11.15 -3.78
CA PRO A 345 32.78 -10.02 -3.06
C PRO A 345 31.70 -9.39 -2.19
N LEU A 346 32.08 -9.01 -0.97
CA LEU A 346 31.29 -8.21 -0.07
C LEU A 346 30.94 -6.89 -0.76
N ILE A 347 29.66 -6.63 -0.96
CA ILE A 347 29.20 -5.30 -1.25
C ILE A 347 28.67 -4.77 0.08
N VAL A 348 29.35 -3.79 0.61
CA VAL A 348 28.93 -3.07 1.80
C VAL A 348 28.09 -1.93 1.28
N ASP A 349 26.84 -1.82 1.72
CA ASP A 349 26.12 -0.60 1.55
C ASP A 349 26.61 0.40 2.60
N ASP A 350 27.33 1.42 2.15
CA ASP A 350 27.83 2.49 3.01
C ASP A 350 26.83 3.65 3.10
N LEU A 351 25.57 3.47 2.63
CA LEU A 351 24.55 4.50 2.56
C LEU A 351 23.36 4.16 3.48
N ALA A 352 23.11 5.03 4.46
CA ALA A 352 21.89 4.99 5.24
C ALA A 352 21.20 6.35 5.17
N LEU A 353 20.20 6.48 4.35
CA LEU A 353 19.43 7.73 4.26
C LEU A 353 18.43 7.89 5.41
N GLY A 354 18.02 6.77 6.00
CA GLY A 354 16.87 6.73 6.90
C GLY A 354 15.56 7.03 6.17
N PHE A 355 14.46 6.99 6.90
CA PHE A 355 13.13 7.09 6.30
C PHE A 355 12.80 8.48 5.73
N GLY A 356 13.35 9.56 6.27
CA GLY A 356 13.02 10.94 5.88
C GLY A 356 13.20 11.25 4.39
N PRO A 357 14.40 11.10 3.81
CA PRO A 357 14.65 11.32 2.38
C PRO A 357 13.84 10.39 1.48
N ILE A 358 13.67 9.12 1.87
CA ILE A 358 12.84 8.14 1.15
C ILE A 358 11.40 8.61 1.10
N TRP A 359 10.84 8.98 2.25
CA TRP A 359 9.48 9.49 2.35
C TRP A 359 9.26 10.76 1.54
N GLN A 360 10.23 11.67 1.55
CA GLN A 360 10.18 12.90 0.76
C GLN A 360 10.15 12.58 -0.73
N ALA A 361 11.08 11.79 -1.26
CA ALA A 361 11.12 11.40 -2.66
C ALA A 361 9.80 10.73 -3.09
N PHE A 362 9.28 9.86 -2.24
CA PHE A 362 8.04 9.12 -2.48
C PHE A 362 6.80 10.03 -2.51
N THR A 363 6.69 10.99 -1.58
CA THR A 363 5.46 11.80 -1.41
C THR A 363 5.47 13.11 -2.18
N THR A 364 6.61 13.57 -2.69
CA THR A 364 6.75 14.82 -3.45
C THR A 364 6.99 14.55 -4.93
N GLU A 365 8.20 14.10 -5.26
CA GLU A 365 8.63 14.00 -6.67
C GLU A 365 7.95 12.84 -7.38
N GLN A 366 7.88 11.66 -6.75
CA GLN A 366 7.16 10.51 -7.28
C GLN A 366 5.68 10.83 -7.53
N ARG A 367 5.06 11.58 -6.62
CA ARG A 367 3.67 11.99 -6.73
C ARG A 367 3.41 12.92 -7.91
N THR A 368 4.35 13.82 -8.23
CA THR A 368 4.15 14.92 -9.19
C THR A 368 4.84 14.72 -10.52
N THR A 369 5.70 13.70 -10.66
CA THR A 369 6.38 13.39 -11.92
C THR A 369 5.41 13.14 -13.06
N ARG A 370 5.81 13.51 -14.29
CA ARG A 370 5.06 13.16 -15.51
C ARG A 370 5.40 11.76 -16.04
N ALA A 371 6.50 11.18 -15.60
CA ALA A 371 6.79 9.78 -15.84
C ALA A 371 5.82 8.89 -15.04
N LEU A 372 5.67 7.65 -15.43
CA LEU A 372 4.92 6.67 -14.64
C LEU A 372 5.69 6.34 -13.35
N THR A 373 4.97 6.06 -12.27
CA THR A 373 5.57 5.71 -10.99
C THR A 373 6.39 4.44 -11.11
N SER A 374 7.64 4.52 -10.70
CA SER A 374 8.62 3.44 -10.80
C SER A 374 9.88 3.80 -10.01
N VAL A 375 10.87 2.93 -10.02
CA VAL A 375 12.18 3.20 -9.42
C VAL A 375 12.88 4.44 -10.03
N PHE A 376 12.60 4.78 -11.28
CA PHE A 376 13.33 5.85 -11.97
C PHE A 376 13.03 7.25 -11.42
N PRO A 377 11.77 7.73 -11.36
CA PRO A 377 11.48 9.03 -10.75
C PRO A 377 11.83 9.06 -9.26
N PHE A 378 11.74 7.93 -8.56
CA PHE A 378 12.09 7.83 -7.16
C PHE A 378 13.60 8.02 -6.92
N VAL A 379 14.45 7.28 -7.66
CA VAL A 379 15.91 7.39 -7.54
C VAL A 379 16.41 8.73 -8.08
N ASP A 380 15.85 9.24 -9.19
CA ASP A 380 16.18 10.57 -9.72
C ASP A 380 15.96 11.66 -8.66
N ALA A 381 14.83 11.61 -7.97
CA ALA A 381 14.51 12.51 -6.87
C ALA A 381 15.52 12.45 -5.73
N LEU A 382 15.92 11.24 -5.31
CA LEU A 382 16.94 11.06 -4.27
C LEU A 382 18.29 11.63 -4.72
N ARG A 383 18.72 11.38 -5.95
CA ARG A 383 19.97 11.90 -6.52
C ARG A 383 19.99 13.43 -6.57
N VAL A 384 18.87 14.04 -6.94
CA VAL A 384 18.71 15.52 -6.96
C VAL A 384 18.75 16.09 -5.55
N ALA A 385 18.04 15.46 -4.60
CA ALA A 385 17.98 15.91 -3.21
C ALA A 385 19.30 15.67 -2.45
N ARG A 386 20.08 14.67 -2.87
CA ARG A 386 21.28 14.19 -2.17
C ARG A 386 22.51 14.13 -3.11
N PRO A 387 22.95 15.26 -3.69
CA PRO A 387 24.02 15.25 -4.70
C PRO A 387 25.36 14.70 -4.18
N GLY A 388 25.63 14.79 -2.86
CA GLY A 388 26.81 14.20 -2.23
C GLY A 388 26.79 12.67 -2.16
N ASP A 389 25.60 12.08 -2.17
CA ASP A 389 25.39 10.63 -2.02
C ASP A 389 25.20 9.92 -3.36
N GLN A 390 25.18 10.67 -4.49
CA GLN A 390 24.94 10.10 -5.83
C GLN A 390 25.83 8.89 -6.16
N PRO A 391 27.14 8.88 -5.88
CA PRO A 391 27.98 7.71 -6.17
C PRO A 391 27.55 6.46 -5.39
N LEU A 392 27.09 6.63 -4.15
CA LEU A 392 26.63 5.50 -3.33
C LEU A 392 25.27 4.99 -3.81
N ILE A 393 24.34 5.89 -4.14
CA ILE A 393 23.05 5.54 -4.77
C ILE A 393 23.30 4.76 -6.08
N ASP A 394 24.23 5.22 -6.93
CA ASP A 394 24.57 4.56 -8.19
C ASP A 394 25.20 3.18 -7.99
N ASN A 395 25.98 3.00 -6.93
CA ASN A 395 26.52 1.70 -6.58
C ASN A 395 25.40 0.73 -6.19
N LEU A 396 24.44 1.16 -5.40
CA LEU A 396 23.28 0.34 -5.01
C LEU A 396 22.42 -0.02 -6.22
N THR A 397 22.06 0.93 -7.09
CA THR A 397 21.31 0.62 -8.30
C THR A 397 22.06 -0.34 -9.22
N THR A 398 23.37 -0.11 -9.42
CA THR A 398 24.22 -0.98 -10.26
C THR A 398 24.30 -2.40 -9.72
N SER A 399 24.31 -2.57 -8.40
CA SER A 399 24.29 -3.89 -7.77
C SER A 399 23.05 -4.71 -8.13
N GLN A 400 21.95 -4.04 -8.39
CA GLN A 400 20.67 -4.60 -8.85
C GLN A 400 20.57 -4.63 -10.40
N ARG A 401 21.68 -4.43 -11.12
CA ARG A 401 21.73 -4.31 -12.60
C ARG A 401 20.85 -3.18 -13.16
N ILE A 402 20.64 -2.14 -12.38
CA ILE A 402 20.01 -0.90 -12.82
C ILE A 402 21.13 0.09 -13.07
N ALA A 403 21.29 0.55 -14.31
CA ALA A 403 22.30 1.55 -14.64
C ALA A 403 22.02 2.86 -13.88
N ALA A 404 23.00 3.75 -13.74
CA ALA A 404 22.83 5.03 -13.08
C ALA A 404 21.61 5.77 -13.64
N VAL A 405 20.65 6.10 -12.76
CA VAL A 405 19.42 6.80 -13.14
C VAL A 405 19.75 8.27 -13.35
N THR A 406 19.51 8.77 -14.55
CA THR A 406 19.85 10.14 -14.95
C THR A 406 18.65 11.05 -15.11
N ASP A 407 17.46 10.49 -15.18
CA ASP A 407 16.18 11.20 -15.24
C ASP A 407 15.01 10.32 -14.79
N ALA A 408 13.86 10.93 -14.58
CA ALA A 408 12.64 10.25 -14.14
C ALA A 408 12.08 9.23 -15.16
N TYR A 409 12.57 9.22 -16.39
CA TYR A 409 12.12 8.30 -17.45
C TYR A 409 13.04 7.10 -17.63
N GLY A 410 14.08 6.95 -16.80
CA GLY A 410 15.04 5.87 -16.93
C GLY A 410 15.73 5.85 -18.31
N THR A 411 16.08 7.04 -18.83
CA THR A 411 16.78 7.14 -20.11
C THR A 411 18.10 6.37 -20.06
N GLY A 412 18.35 5.53 -21.07
CA GLY A 412 19.53 4.67 -21.13
C GLY A 412 19.40 3.34 -20.41
N GLN A 413 18.33 3.09 -19.68
CA GLN A 413 18.07 1.78 -19.07
C GLN A 413 17.67 0.74 -20.12
N THR A 414 18.09 -0.48 -19.89
CA THR A 414 17.79 -1.62 -20.76
C THR A 414 17.46 -2.83 -19.91
N ASN A 415 16.90 -3.86 -20.52
CA ASN A 415 16.76 -5.18 -19.94
C ASN A 415 17.74 -6.19 -20.58
N PHE A 416 18.86 -5.68 -21.05
CA PHE A 416 19.87 -6.49 -21.74
C PHE A 416 20.39 -7.64 -20.88
N GLY A 417 20.46 -8.84 -21.48
CA GLY A 417 20.99 -10.04 -20.83
C GLY A 417 19.97 -10.89 -20.08
N LEU A 418 18.68 -10.57 -20.19
CA LEU A 418 17.63 -11.44 -19.64
C LEU A 418 17.55 -12.76 -20.41
N PRO A 419 17.51 -13.92 -19.71
CA PRO A 419 17.14 -15.17 -20.34
C PRO A 419 15.63 -15.16 -20.62
N THR A 420 15.27 -14.99 -21.87
CA THR A 420 13.89 -15.15 -22.32
C THR A 420 13.74 -16.49 -23.05
N LYS A 421 12.50 -16.94 -23.25
CA LYS A 421 12.20 -18.08 -24.13
C LYS A 421 12.56 -17.80 -25.59
N ARG A 422 12.87 -16.54 -25.92
CA ARG A 422 13.28 -16.08 -27.24
C ARG A 422 14.79 -15.87 -27.31
N THR A 423 15.32 -15.80 -28.50
CA THR A 423 16.76 -15.57 -28.68
C THR A 423 17.16 -14.19 -28.17
N LEU A 424 18.34 -14.08 -27.55
CA LEU A 424 18.90 -12.82 -27.04
C LEU A 424 18.85 -11.67 -28.07
N LEU A 425 18.85 -11.98 -29.35
CA LEU A 425 18.81 -11.01 -30.44
C LEU A 425 17.43 -10.34 -30.56
N GLU A 426 16.36 -11.09 -30.37
CA GLU A 426 14.98 -10.56 -30.45
C GLU A 426 14.65 -9.67 -29.27
N VAL A 427 15.11 -10.04 -28.08
CA VAL A 427 14.93 -9.25 -26.86
C VAL A 427 15.71 -7.93 -26.93
N SER A 428 16.97 -7.96 -27.36
CA SER A 428 17.81 -6.74 -27.42
C SER A 428 17.29 -5.71 -28.41
N GLN A 429 16.58 -6.12 -29.45
CA GLN A 429 16.00 -5.22 -30.43
C GLN A 429 14.68 -4.59 -30.00
N ASP A 430 13.89 -5.29 -29.17
CA ASP A 430 12.57 -4.86 -28.77
C ASP A 430 12.55 -4.00 -27.48
N PHE A 431 13.61 -4.05 -26.68
CA PHE A 431 13.67 -3.47 -25.33
C PHE A 431 14.84 -2.51 -25.08
N ASN A 432 15.23 -1.78 -26.08
CA ASN A 432 16.38 -0.85 -25.95
C ASN A 432 16.14 0.29 -24.98
N THR A 433 14.89 0.61 -24.65
CA THR A 433 14.54 1.74 -23.78
C THR A 433 13.24 1.46 -23.03
N VAL A 434 13.15 1.96 -21.80
CA VAL A 434 11.91 1.93 -20.99
C VAL A 434 10.82 2.74 -21.70
N TYR A 435 11.16 3.96 -22.13
CA TYR A 435 10.28 4.81 -22.94
C TYR A 435 10.90 5.04 -24.32
N SER A 436 10.15 4.76 -25.36
CA SER A 436 10.47 5.23 -26.70
C SER A 436 10.11 6.71 -26.80
N SER A 437 10.90 7.50 -27.52
CA SER A 437 10.63 8.94 -27.69
C SER A 437 10.24 9.25 -29.13
N MET A 438 9.28 10.16 -29.30
CA MET A 438 8.89 10.66 -30.62
C MET A 438 8.60 12.16 -30.60
N ALA A 439 8.67 12.79 -31.78
CA ALA A 439 8.23 14.16 -31.98
C ALA A 439 6.78 14.20 -32.48
N VAL A 440 6.02 15.22 -32.09
CA VAL A 440 4.71 15.50 -32.68
C VAL A 440 4.89 15.77 -34.18
N GLY A 441 4.11 15.14 -35.04
CA GLY A 441 4.22 15.18 -36.49
C GLY A 441 5.10 14.05 -37.09
N ALA A 442 5.81 13.30 -36.28
CA ALA A 442 6.58 12.13 -36.73
C ALA A 442 5.80 10.83 -36.60
N THR A 443 6.29 9.78 -37.26
CA THR A 443 5.83 8.39 -37.05
C THR A 443 6.92 7.61 -36.34
N LEU A 444 6.59 7.05 -35.17
CA LEU A 444 7.43 6.07 -34.50
C LEU A 444 7.03 4.67 -34.96
N GLN A 445 7.96 3.92 -35.51
CA GLN A 445 7.72 2.59 -36.04
C GLN A 445 8.24 1.49 -35.11
N ASN A 446 7.63 0.31 -35.19
CA ASN A 446 8.08 -0.89 -34.49
C ASN A 446 8.05 -0.78 -32.94
N VAL A 447 7.00 -0.23 -32.37
CA VAL A 447 6.72 -0.34 -30.94
C VAL A 447 6.01 -1.69 -30.74
N CYS A 448 6.68 -2.66 -30.10
CA CYS A 448 6.17 -4.03 -30.07
C CYS A 448 5.72 -4.46 -28.67
N SER A 449 4.46 -4.89 -28.55
CA SER A 449 3.92 -5.64 -27.41
C SER A 449 4.32 -7.11 -27.52
N LEU A 450 4.64 -7.75 -26.41
CA LEU A 450 5.04 -9.15 -26.37
C LEU A 450 4.12 -9.97 -25.46
N ASP A 451 4.12 -11.28 -25.69
CA ASP A 451 3.42 -12.31 -24.91
C ASP A 451 4.40 -13.20 -24.12
N ASP A 452 5.61 -12.72 -23.87
CA ASP A 452 6.69 -13.54 -23.29
C ASP A 452 6.55 -13.68 -21.77
N TYR A 453 5.68 -14.59 -21.35
CA TYR A 453 5.38 -14.85 -19.95
C TYR A 453 6.45 -15.72 -19.32
N THR A 454 6.96 -15.30 -18.18
CA THR A 454 7.92 -16.08 -17.38
C THR A 454 7.25 -17.08 -16.45
N SER A 455 5.92 -16.96 -16.22
CA SER A 455 5.16 -17.83 -15.34
C SER A 455 3.80 -18.19 -15.92
N ALA A 456 3.51 -19.47 -16.00
CA ALA A 456 2.19 -19.98 -16.35
C ALA A 456 1.14 -19.81 -15.23
N LEU A 457 1.57 -19.41 -14.03
CA LEU A 457 0.71 -19.32 -12.84
C LEU A 457 0.21 -17.90 -12.57
N THR A 458 0.83 -16.89 -13.16
CA THR A 458 0.66 -15.49 -12.79
C THR A 458 0.32 -14.65 -14.00
N GLY A 459 -0.71 -14.85 -14.72
CA GLY A 459 -1.21 -13.95 -15.77
C GLY A 459 -0.17 -13.26 -16.66
N ALA A 460 -0.61 -12.65 -17.72
CA ALA A 460 0.25 -12.03 -18.72
C ALA A 460 0.19 -10.49 -18.69
N GLU A 461 -0.91 -9.98 -18.20
CA GLU A 461 -1.32 -8.58 -18.31
C GLU A 461 -0.33 -7.59 -17.69
N ASN A 462 0.43 -8.06 -16.72
CA ASN A 462 1.35 -7.23 -15.93
C ASN A 462 2.83 -7.63 -16.07
N LYS A 463 3.17 -8.45 -17.06
CA LYS A 463 4.56 -8.85 -17.30
C LYS A 463 5.33 -7.80 -18.09
N LEU A 464 6.64 -7.83 -17.94
CA LEU A 464 7.54 -6.95 -18.68
C LEU A 464 7.25 -7.06 -20.18
N ALA A 465 7.03 -5.92 -20.80
CA ALA A 465 6.86 -5.76 -22.24
C ALA A 465 5.54 -6.19 -22.86
N SER A 466 4.60 -6.73 -22.12
CA SER A 466 3.21 -6.79 -22.58
C SER A 466 2.69 -5.38 -22.88
N ARG A 467 3.19 -4.38 -22.15
CA ARG A 467 2.89 -2.94 -22.35
C ARG A 467 4.15 -2.16 -22.73
N ARG A 468 4.00 -1.16 -23.62
CA ARG A 468 5.10 -0.33 -24.09
C ARG A 468 4.75 1.14 -23.87
N PHE A 469 5.78 1.94 -23.60
CA PHE A 469 5.61 3.35 -23.29
C PHE A 469 6.27 4.23 -24.34
N VAL A 470 5.52 5.22 -24.84
CA VAL A 470 6.01 6.21 -25.79
C VAL A 470 5.84 7.60 -25.19
N ARG A 471 6.92 8.36 -25.08
CA ARG A 471 6.87 9.75 -24.62
C ARG A 471 6.98 10.73 -25.78
N PHE A 472 6.28 11.86 -25.66
CA PHE A 472 6.36 12.97 -26.60
C PHE A 472 6.08 14.29 -25.91
N THR A 473 6.66 15.38 -26.43
CA THR A 473 6.50 16.71 -25.87
C THR A 473 5.55 17.54 -26.73
N VAL A 474 4.51 18.08 -26.13
CA VAL A 474 3.60 19.06 -26.74
C VAL A 474 4.14 20.46 -26.47
N THR A 475 4.48 21.19 -27.53
CA THR A 475 4.91 22.60 -27.44
C THR A 475 3.77 23.57 -27.72
N ASN A 476 2.78 23.13 -28.50
CA ASN A 476 1.61 23.93 -28.88
C ASN A 476 0.35 23.22 -28.38
N PRO A 477 -0.34 23.75 -27.36
CA PRO A 477 -1.50 23.10 -26.80
C PRO A 477 -2.69 23.11 -27.77
N GLY A 478 -3.65 22.20 -27.53
CA GLY A 478 -4.87 22.08 -28.33
C GLY A 478 -5.16 20.66 -28.73
N GLN A 479 -6.08 20.47 -29.66
CA GLN A 479 -6.46 19.17 -30.15
C GLN A 479 -5.30 18.51 -30.91
N HIS A 480 -5.04 17.25 -30.60
CA HIS A 480 -4.09 16.38 -31.28
C HIS A 480 -4.78 15.09 -31.67
N THR A 481 -4.36 14.48 -32.75
CA THR A 481 -4.81 13.15 -33.15
C THR A 481 -3.71 12.14 -32.90
N ILE A 482 -4.00 11.12 -32.11
CA ILE A 482 -3.13 10.00 -31.80
C ILE A 482 -3.66 8.80 -32.60
N THR A 483 -2.80 8.15 -33.36
CA THR A 483 -3.14 6.97 -34.15
C THR A 483 -2.13 5.88 -33.89
N VAL A 484 -2.61 4.70 -33.54
CA VAL A 484 -1.83 3.47 -33.36
C VAL A 484 -2.30 2.47 -34.41
N ARG A 485 -1.38 1.96 -35.20
CA ARG A 485 -1.67 1.04 -36.30
C ARG A 485 -0.87 -0.24 -36.13
N ALA A 486 -1.53 -1.36 -36.11
CA ALA A 486 -0.85 -2.66 -36.15
C ALA A 486 -0.10 -2.85 -37.47
N ARG A 487 1.09 -3.40 -37.37
CA ARG A 487 2.05 -3.54 -38.47
C ARG A 487 2.13 -4.97 -38.97
N ALA A 488 2.05 -5.16 -40.27
CA ALA A 488 2.25 -6.48 -40.90
C ALA A 488 3.70 -6.95 -40.81
N PRO A 489 3.99 -8.27 -40.71
CA PRO A 489 3.01 -9.35 -40.71
C PRO A 489 2.39 -9.55 -39.34
N ILE A 490 1.10 -9.77 -39.30
CA ILE A 490 0.35 -10.21 -38.11
C ILE A 490 -0.24 -11.59 -38.40
N ASN A 491 -0.06 -12.50 -37.46
CA ASN A 491 -0.51 -13.89 -37.63
C ASN A 491 -1.99 -14.08 -37.28
N ALA A 492 -2.58 -13.11 -36.62
CA ALA A 492 -3.97 -13.04 -36.20
C ALA A 492 -4.48 -11.59 -36.27
N PRO A 493 -5.79 -11.32 -36.17
CA PRO A 493 -6.28 -9.97 -35.97
C PRO A 493 -5.61 -9.36 -34.74
N ALA A 494 -5.03 -8.16 -34.89
CA ALA A 494 -4.41 -7.45 -33.78
C ALA A 494 -5.37 -6.36 -33.29
N ASP A 495 -5.49 -6.25 -31.98
CA ASP A 495 -6.31 -5.26 -31.28
C ASP A 495 -5.39 -4.31 -30.47
N PRO A 496 -4.88 -3.24 -31.12
CA PRO A 496 -4.00 -2.29 -30.46
C PRO A 496 -4.81 -1.40 -29.53
N ASP A 497 -4.47 -1.42 -28.25
CA ASP A 497 -4.98 -0.47 -27.28
C ASP A 497 -3.98 0.63 -26.94
N VAL A 498 -4.50 1.83 -26.64
CA VAL A 498 -3.68 2.96 -26.26
C VAL A 498 -4.28 3.72 -25.06
N VAL A 499 -3.46 3.96 -24.04
CA VAL A 499 -3.82 4.80 -22.90
C VAL A 499 -2.92 6.04 -22.88
N LEU A 500 -3.52 7.23 -22.80
CA LEU A 500 -2.78 8.48 -22.65
C LEU A 500 -2.66 8.84 -21.16
N HIS A 501 -1.42 8.97 -20.69
CA HIS A 501 -1.09 9.42 -19.34
C HIS A 501 -0.62 10.87 -19.35
N ARG A 502 -1.08 11.66 -18.38
CA ARG A 502 -0.76 13.09 -18.23
C ARG A 502 -0.09 13.41 -16.88
N GLY A 503 0.68 12.47 -16.33
CA GLY A 503 1.21 12.60 -14.98
C GLY A 503 0.08 12.45 -13.94
N ASN A 504 -0.05 13.40 -13.03
CA ASN A 504 -1.08 13.38 -11.99
C ASN A 504 -2.52 13.70 -12.47
N GLU A 505 -2.73 13.88 -13.78
CA GLU A 505 -4.06 14.07 -14.35
C GLU A 505 -4.76 12.72 -14.59
N PRO A 506 -6.11 12.70 -14.66
CA PRO A 506 -6.84 11.50 -14.99
C PRO A 506 -6.35 10.87 -16.29
N ARG A 507 -6.25 9.56 -16.33
CA ARG A 507 -5.94 8.82 -17.56
C ARG A 507 -7.02 9.04 -18.59
N LEU A 508 -6.64 9.35 -19.82
CA LEU A 508 -7.53 9.26 -20.95
C LEU A 508 -7.28 7.91 -21.61
N VAL A 509 -8.24 7.01 -21.42
CA VAL A 509 -8.31 5.78 -22.20
C VAL A 509 -8.79 6.18 -23.59
N SER A 510 -8.21 5.63 -24.64
CA SER A 510 -8.84 5.71 -25.95
C SER A 510 -10.20 5.03 -25.77
N GLU A 511 -11.28 5.80 -25.96
CA GLU A 511 -12.56 5.14 -26.05
C GLU A 511 -12.44 4.17 -27.24
N ASP A 512 -12.74 2.92 -26.97
CA ASP A 512 -12.98 1.92 -27.98
C ASP A 512 -13.94 2.53 -29.00
N ALA A 513 -13.39 3.12 -30.04
CA ALA A 513 -14.20 3.61 -31.13
C ALA A 513 -14.78 2.35 -31.75
N ALA A 514 -15.99 1.96 -31.29
CA ALA A 514 -16.77 0.78 -31.62
C ALA A 514 -16.05 -0.09 -32.64
N ALA A 515 -15.22 -0.99 -32.16
CA ALA A 515 -14.17 -1.67 -32.87
C ALA A 515 -14.53 -1.82 -34.36
N PRO A 516 -13.81 -1.21 -35.29
CA PRO A 516 -13.73 -1.83 -36.57
C PRO A 516 -13.01 -3.12 -36.27
N SER A 517 -13.77 -4.17 -35.95
CA SER A 517 -13.25 -5.49 -35.78
C SER A 517 -12.12 -5.64 -36.79
N CYS A 518 -10.91 -5.87 -36.28
CA CYS A 518 -9.80 -6.25 -37.12
C CYS A 518 -10.21 -7.60 -37.75
N ALA A 519 -11.02 -7.56 -38.79
CA ALA A 519 -11.52 -8.76 -39.41
C ALA A 519 -10.32 -9.52 -39.94
N ILE A 520 -10.27 -10.81 -39.66
CA ILE A 520 -9.27 -11.77 -40.18
C ILE A 520 -9.00 -11.58 -41.70
N SER A 521 -9.95 -11.01 -42.44
CA SER A 521 -9.86 -10.75 -43.88
C SER A 521 -9.02 -9.54 -44.28
N THR A 522 -8.70 -8.63 -43.33
CA THR A 522 -7.89 -7.42 -43.62
C THR A 522 -7.00 -7.06 -42.41
N PRO A 523 -5.98 -7.89 -42.10
CA PRO A 523 -5.12 -7.68 -40.94
C PRO A 523 -4.34 -6.36 -40.92
N THR A 524 -4.25 -5.68 -42.04
CA THR A 524 -3.57 -4.36 -42.16
C THR A 524 -4.43 -3.16 -41.74
N ALA A 525 -5.67 -3.38 -41.30
CA ALA A 525 -6.63 -2.32 -40.98
C ALA A 525 -6.82 -2.06 -39.48
N CYS A 526 -6.12 -2.77 -38.60
CA CYS A 526 -6.20 -2.57 -37.16
C CYS A 526 -5.58 -1.23 -36.78
N VAL A 527 -6.43 -0.24 -36.54
CA VAL A 527 -6.02 1.14 -36.24
C VAL A 527 -6.89 1.69 -35.15
N GLU A 528 -6.26 2.10 -34.07
CA GLU A 528 -6.92 2.87 -33.04
C GLU A 528 -6.61 4.35 -33.23
N THR A 529 -7.62 5.22 -33.08
CA THR A 529 -7.44 6.68 -33.25
C THR A 529 -8.35 7.44 -32.30
N PHE A 530 -7.80 8.39 -31.60
CA PHE A 530 -8.55 9.34 -30.78
C PHE A 530 -7.93 10.74 -30.82
N SER A 531 -8.71 11.75 -30.43
CA SER A 531 -8.30 13.15 -30.60
C SER A 531 -8.44 13.95 -29.31
N PRO A 532 -7.51 13.78 -28.34
CA PRO A 532 -7.54 14.50 -27.08
C PRO A 532 -7.11 15.97 -27.24
N THR A 533 -7.55 16.81 -26.31
CA THR A 533 -6.97 18.14 -26.09
C THR A 533 -5.78 18.00 -25.15
N LEU A 534 -4.58 18.37 -25.63
CA LEU A 534 -3.32 18.25 -24.88
C LEU A 534 -2.82 19.61 -24.41
N SER A 535 -2.29 19.64 -23.19
CA SER A 535 -1.56 20.78 -22.61
C SER A 535 -0.09 20.78 -23.06
N VAL A 536 0.61 21.89 -22.87
CA VAL A 536 2.07 21.94 -23.03
C VAL A 536 2.77 21.04 -22.03
N GLY A 537 3.77 20.30 -22.49
CA GLY A 537 4.63 19.46 -21.66
C GLY A 537 4.74 18.02 -22.17
N GLU A 538 5.38 17.18 -21.35
CA GLU A 538 5.57 15.76 -21.63
C GLU A 538 4.26 14.98 -21.43
N HIS A 539 4.02 14.02 -22.32
CA HIS A 539 2.92 13.06 -22.26
C HIS A 539 3.47 11.67 -22.53
N VAL A 540 2.81 10.66 -21.99
CA VAL A 540 3.14 9.25 -22.17
C VAL A 540 1.95 8.52 -22.76
N LEU A 541 2.20 7.75 -23.82
CA LEU A 541 1.27 6.75 -24.33
C LEU A 541 1.70 5.38 -23.80
N GLU A 542 0.78 4.64 -23.28
CA GLU A 542 0.88 3.21 -23.01
C GLU A 542 0.21 2.47 -24.15
N LEU A 543 0.90 1.52 -24.73
CA LEU A 543 0.47 0.76 -25.90
C LEU A 543 0.57 -0.73 -25.59
N TYR A 544 -0.45 -1.50 -25.94
CA TYR A 544 -0.45 -2.93 -25.79
C TYR A 544 -1.34 -3.60 -26.84
N GLU A 545 -1.19 -4.88 -26.96
CA GLU A 545 -2.07 -5.76 -27.71
C GLU A 545 -3.05 -6.38 -26.70
N TRP A 546 -4.34 -6.21 -26.92
CA TRP A 546 -5.38 -6.62 -25.98
C TRP A 546 -5.26 -8.10 -25.60
N THR A 547 -5.17 -9.01 -26.57
CA THR A 547 -5.11 -10.45 -26.28
C THR A 547 -3.82 -10.86 -25.59
N ASN A 548 -2.71 -10.12 -25.77
CA ASN A 548 -1.47 -10.35 -25.05
C ASN A 548 -1.54 -9.92 -23.58
N THR A 549 -2.51 -9.09 -23.21
CA THR A 549 -2.71 -8.60 -21.83
C THR A 549 -3.94 -9.23 -21.17
N ASN A 550 -4.80 -9.92 -21.93
CA ASN A 550 -6.04 -10.54 -21.42
C ASN A 550 -5.89 -12.06 -21.27
N ALA A 551 -4.82 -12.51 -20.64
CA ALA A 551 -4.46 -13.93 -20.54
C ALA A 551 -5.42 -14.78 -19.69
N LEU A 552 -6.37 -14.18 -19.00
CA LEU A 552 -7.37 -14.90 -18.20
C LEU A 552 -8.61 -15.29 -19.02
N ASP A 553 -8.72 -14.83 -20.26
CA ASP A 553 -9.79 -15.24 -21.16
C ASP A 553 -9.32 -16.38 -22.08
N ASP A 554 -9.63 -17.62 -21.70
CA ASP A 554 -9.31 -18.82 -22.51
C ASP A 554 -9.92 -18.77 -23.94
N ALA A 555 -10.86 -17.85 -24.20
CA ALA A 555 -11.52 -17.69 -25.49
C ALA A 555 -10.66 -16.90 -26.50
N GLU A 556 -9.71 -16.08 -26.02
CA GLU A 556 -8.85 -15.24 -26.84
C GLU A 556 -7.35 -15.42 -26.47
N PRO A 557 -6.71 -16.48 -26.97
CA PRO A 557 -5.30 -16.75 -26.63
C PRO A 557 -4.39 -15.64 -27.17
N PRO A 558 -3.27 -15.34 -26.49
CA PRO A 558 -2.29 -14.37 -26.94
C PRO A 558 -1.87 -14.60 -28.38
N ILE A 559 -1.79 -13.54 -29.18
CA ILE A 559 -1.39 -13.63 -30.59
C ILE A 559 0.11 -13.53 -30.81
N GLY A 560 0.87 -13.28 -29.74
CA GLY A 560 2.31 -13.19 -29.80
C GLY A 560 2.81 -11.76 -30.06
N ARG A 561 4.08 -11.65 -30.43
CA ARG A 561 4.71 -10.35 -30.69
C ARG A 561 3.94 -9.56 -31.76
N THR A 562 3.39 -8.43 -31.34
CA THR A 562 2.66 -7.51 -32.21
C THR A 562 3.29 -6.13 -32.16
N CYS A 563 3.61 -5.57 -33.33
CA CYS A 563 4.26 -4.27 -33.45
C CYS A 563 3.32 -3.22 -34.01
N PHE A 564 3.48 -1.98 -33.56
CA PHE A 564 2.66 -0.85 -33.92
C PHE A 564 3.48 0.27 -34.53
N ASP A 565 2.89 1.03 -35.45
CA ASP A 565 3.32 2.34 -35.86
C ASP A 565 2.45 3.38 -35.14
N VAL A 566 3.08 4.36 -34.52
CA VAL A 566 2.44 5.37 -33.69
C VAL A 566 2.64 6.74 -34.30
N THR A 567 1.58 7.53 -34.42
CA THR A 567 1.63 8.93 -34.83
C THR A 567 0.89 9.81 -33.85
N VAL A 568 1.46 10.98 -33.58
CA VAL A 568 0.80 12.07 -32.86
C VAL A 568 0.85 13.30 -33.76
N THR A 569 -0.29 13.75 -34.24
CA THR A 569 -0.37 14.90 -35.16
C THR A 569 -1.22 16.01 -34.54
N ARG A 570 -0.96 17.24 -34.98
CA ARG A 570 -1.84 18.37 -34.71
C ARG A 570 -2.56 18.72 -36.03
N PRO A 571 -3.92 18.90 -36.00
CA PRO A 571 -4.68 19.31 -37.16
C PRO A 571 -4.20 20.63 -37.80
#